data_aede3c1785f4899adb04b9af0cc9f310
#
_entry.id   aede3c1785f4899adb04b9af0cc9f310
#
_cell.length_a   1.000
_cell.length_b   1.000
_cell.length_c   1.000
_cell.angle_alpha   90.00
_cell.angle_beta   90.00
_cell.angle_gamma   90.00
#
_symmetry.space_group_name_H-M   'P 1'
#
loop_
_entity.id
_entity.type
_entity.pdbx_description
1 polymer ?
#
loop_
_entity_poly.entity_id
_entity_poly.type
_entity_poly.pdbx_seq_one_letter_code
_entity_poly.pdbx_strand_id
1 'polypeptide(L)'
;FSIEDILARVIWGEAEGEGADGMQAVGNVIMNRVERDSKYDADAQDIVMEYKQFSSVGDPKRLEAMMNLSKDNPEYIQALEISKKLLAGEMEDITNGATHFYNPNTAAKYDWIDEYPVTFKLKNHWFAKGK
;
A
#
# COMPACT_ATOMS: atom_id res chain seq x y z
N PHE A 1 8.33 -16.35 1.76
CA PHE A 1 7.89 -15.22 2.61
C PHE A 1 6.49 -15.46 3.13
N SER A 2 6.23 -15.08 4.40
CA SER A 2 4.87 -15.09 4.94
C SER A 2 4.03 -13.97 4.32
N ILE A 3 2.71 -14.07 4.47
CA ILE A 3 1.80 -13.01 3.99
C ILE A 3 2.09 -11.67 4.69
N GLU A 4 2.37 -11.70 6.00
CA GLU A 4 2.72 -10.50 6.75
C GLU A 4 4.00 -9.85 6.21
N ASP A 5 5.00 -10.66 5.89
CA ASP A 5 6.26 -10.16 5.33
C ASP A 5 6.06 -9.56 3.95
N ILE A 6 5.30 -10.22 3.08
CA ILE A 6 5.00 -9.70 1.73
C ILE A 6 4.31 -8.35 1.82
N LEU A 7 3.26 -8.25 2.62
CA LEU A 7 2.54 -6.99 2.80
C LEU A 7 3.45 -5.91 3.39
N ALA A 8 4.27 -6.26 4.36
CA ALA A 8 5.22 -5.30 4.96
C ALA A 8 6.20 -4.75 3.92
N ARG A 9 6.73 -5.59 3.04
CA ARG A 9 7.66 -5.16 1.99
C ARG A 9 6.98 -4.26 0.97
N VAL A 10 5.75 -4.54 0.61
CA VAL A 10 4.96 -3.68 -0.28
C VAL A 10 4.70 -2.32 0.37
N ILE A 11 4.25 -2.30 1.62
CA ILE A 11 4.03 -1.06 2.37
C ILE A 11 5.32 -0.25 2.43
N TRP A 12 6.43 -0.87 2.76
CA TRP A 12 7.73 -0.20 2.79
C TRP A 12 8.09 0.37 1.41
N GLY A 13 7.89 -0.42 0.35
CA GLY A 13 8.22 -0.01 -1.01
C GLY A 13 7.45 1.21 -1.48
N GLU A 14 6.19 1.34 -1.07
CA GLU A 14 5.32 2.44 -1.49
C GLU A 14 5.36 3.64 -0.53
N ALA A 15 5.67 3.42 0.74
CA ALA A 15 5.53 4.44 1.78
C ALA A 15 6.79 4.67 2.62
N GLU A 16 7.95 4.22 2.16
CA GLU A 16 9.21 4.52 2.84
C GLU A 16 9.37 6.03 2.99
N GLY A 17 9.71 6.47 4.21
CA GLY A 17 9.88 7.88 4.50
C GLY A 17 8.60 8.65 4.79
N GLU A 18 7.43 8.02 4.66
CA GLU A 18 6.14 8.68 4.91
C GLU A 18 5.66 8.57 6.35
N GLY A 19 6.39 7.83 7.20
CA GLY A 19 6.05 7.61 8.60
C GLY A 19 4.93 6.57 8.79
N ALA A 20 4.57 6.37 10.06
CA ALA A 20 3.58 5.35 10.43
C ALA A 20 2.21 5.58 9.78
N ASP A 21 1.75 6.84 9.75
CA ASP A 21 0.45 7.17 9.16
C ASP A 21 0.44 6.92 7.65
N GLY A 22 1.53 7.25 6.97
CA GLY A 22 1.66 6.99 5.54
C GLY A 22 1.68 5.50 5.23
N MET A 23 2.39 4.72 6.03
CA MET A 23 2.41 3.26 5.92
C MET A 23 1.03 2.65 6.17
N GLN A 24 0.32 3.14 7.17
CA GLN A 24 -1.05 2.70 7.45
C GLN A 24 -1.98 3.02 6.29
N ALA A 25 -1.91 4.24 5.76
CA ALA A 25 -2.77 4.66 4.66
C ALA A 25 -2.53 3.81 3.40
N VAL A 26 -1.28 3.57 3.03
CA VAL A 26 -0.93 2.69 1.91
C VAL A 26 -1.41 1.26 2.17
N GLY A 27 -1.21 0.76 3.36
CA GLY A 27 -1.71 -0.57 3.76
C GLY A 27 -3.23 -0.67 3.66
N ASN A 28 -3.94 0.37 4.08
CA ASN A 28 -5.40 0.42 3.94
C ASN A 28 -5.83 0.32 2.47
N VAL A 29 -5.14 1.04 1.56
CA VAL A 29 -5.44 0.96 0.12
C VAL A 29 -5.27 -0.46 -0.39
N ILE A 30 -4.17 -1.11 -0.03
CA ILE A 30 -3.91 -2.49 -0.45
C ILE A 30 -5.03 -3.42 0.03
N MET A 31 -5.40 -3.33 1.30
CA MET A 31 -6.46 -4.17 1.87
C MET A 31 -7.82 -3.87 1.26
N ASN A 32 -8.13 -2.60 0.98
CA ASN A 32 -9.37 -2.21 0.33
C ASN A 32 -9.47 -2.79 -1.09
N ARG A 33 -8.35 -2.80 -1.82
CA ARG A 33 -8.30 -3.38 -3.17
C ARG A 33 -8.46 -4.89 -3.13
N VAL A 34 -7.80 -5.56 -2.21
CA VAL A 34 -7.93 -7.01 -2.03
C VAL A 34 -9.38 -7.37 -1.71
N GLU A 35 -10.02 -6.64 -0.79
CA GLU A 35 -11.41 -6.86 -0.44
C GLU A 35 -12.35 -6.64 -1.63
N ARG A 36 -12.10 -5.60 -2.43
CA ARG A 36 -12.89 -5.30 -3.62
C ARG A 36 -12.76 -6.38 -4.70
N ASP A 37 -11.52 -6.84 -4.95
CA ASP A 37 -11.18 -7.68 -6.10
C ASP A 37 -11.22 -9.17 -5.78
N SER A 38 -11.16 -9.55 -4.51
CA SER A 38 -11.17 -10.94 -4.06
C SER A 38 -12.54 -11.31 -3.49
N LYS A 39 -12.94 -12.56 -3.69
CA LYS A 39 -14.17 -13.11 -3.11
C LYS A 39 -13.91 -13.82 -1.77
N TYR A 40 -12.65 -13.88 -1.37
CA TYR A 40 -12.18 -14.65 -0.22
C TYR A 40 -11.31 -13.77 0.65
N ASP A 41 -10.91 -14.29 1.79
CA ASP A 41 -9.96 -13.62 2.67
C ASP A 41 -8.65 -13.34 1.93
N ALA A 42 -8.01 -12.22 2.26
CA ALA A 42 -6.75 -11.83 1.66
C ALA A 42 -5.68 -12.89 1.90
N ASP A 43 -5.06 -13.36 0.84
CA ASP A 43 -3.92 -14.24 0.92
C ASP A 43 -2.68 -13.63 0.25
N ALA A 44 -1.56 -14.34 0.31
CA ALA A 44 -0.31 -13.85 -0.25
C ALA A 44 -0.41 -13.58 -1.75
N GLN A 45 -1.18 -14.41 -2.47
CA GLN A 45 -1.36 -14.25 -3.91
C GLN A 45 -2.14 -12.98 -4.24
N ASP A 46 -3.22 -12.71 -3.51
CA ASP A 46 -4.02 -11.50 -3.70
C ASP A 46 -3.18 -10.25 -3.49
N ILE A 47 -2.37 -10.23 -2.44
CA ILE A 47 -1.48 -9.10 -2.15
C ILE A 47 -0.42 -8.93 -3.24
N VAL A 48 0.17 -10.00 -3.73
CA VAL A 48 1.16 -9.95 -4.81
C VAL A 48 0.52 -9.44 -6.11
N MET A 49 -0.70 -9.87 -6.42
CA MET A 49 -1.41 -9.40 -7.61
C MET A 49 -1.73 -7.91 -7.53
N GLU A 50 -2.17 -7.42 -6.37
CA GLU A 50 -2.39 -5.98 -6.18
C GLU A 50 -1.09 -5.20 -6.26
N TYR A 51 -0.01 -5.73 -5.69
CA TYR A 51 1.30 -5.12 -5.76
C TYR A 51 1.75 -4.85 -7.20
N LYS A 52 1.45 -5.76 -8.12
CA LYS A 52 1.83 -5.60 -9.54
C LYS A 52 1.18 -4.38 -10.20
N GLN A 53 0.17 -3.79 -9.58
CA GLN A 53 -0.49 -2.60 -10.09
C GLN A 53 0.11 -1.29 -9.56
N PHE A 54 1.07 -1.37 -8.65
CA PHE A 54 1.75 -0.19 -8.11
C PHE A 54 2.98 0.17 -8.94
N SER A 55 3.34 1.45 -8.94
CA SER A 55 4.43 1.99 -9.73
C SER A 55 5.80 1.39 -9.39
N SER A 56 6.01 0.96 -8.15
CA SER A 56 7.27 0.36 -7.72
C SER A 56 7.61 -0.93 -8.45
N VAL A 57 6.63 -1.63 -9.00
CA VAL A 57 6.85 -2.85 -9.79
C VAL A 57 7.61 -2.56 -11.08
N GLY A 58 7.43 -1.38 -11.65
CA GLY A 58 8.11 -0.97 -12.88
C GLY A 58 9.57 -0.54 -12.66
N ASP A 59 10.03 -0.45 -11.42
CA ASP A 59 11.39 -0.06 -11.08
C ASP A 59 12.17 -1.26 -10.53
N PRO A 60 13.07 -1.87 -11.34
CA PRO A 60 13.84 -3.05 -10.90
C PRO A 60 14.70 -2.81 -9.67
N LYS A 61 15.23 -1.59 -9.51
CA LYS A 61 16.05 -1.24 -8.34
C LYS A 61 15.20 -1.19 -7.07
N ARG A 62 14.00 -0.64 -7.19
CA ARG A 62 13.08 -0.57 -6.06
C ARG A 62 12.62 -1.95 -5.63
N LEU A 63 12.27 -2.78 -6.59
CA LEU A 63 11.89 -4.17 -6.34
C LEU A 63 13.00 -4.93 -5.63
N GLU A 64 14.24 -4.79 -6.11
CA GLU A 64 15.41 -5.42 -5.48
C GLU A 64 15.57 -4.96 -4.04
N ALA A 65 15.45 -3.65 -3.78
CA ALA A 65 15.52 -3.10 -2.43
C ALA A 65 14.47 -3.71 -1.50
N MET A 66 13.25 -3.87 -1.99
CA MET A 66 12.15 -4.49 -1.23
C MET A 66 12.43 -5.96 -0.91
N MET A 67 12.95 -6.70 -1.86
CA MET A 67 13.25 -8.13 -1.69
C MET A 67 14.43 -8.35 -0.74
N ASN A 68 15.38 -7.43 -0.69
CA ASN A 68 16.60 -7.54 0.11
C ASN A 68 16.55 -6.77 1.43
N LEU A 69 15.39 -6.29 1.83
CA LEU A 69 15.23 -5.60 3.11
C LEU A 69 15.73 -6.46 4.28
N SER A 70 16.57 -5.85 5.11
CA SER A 70 16.99 -6.46 6.35
C SER A 70 15.85 -6.48 7.37
N LYS A 71 15.74 -7.58 8.11
CA LYS A 71 14.79 -7.69 9.22
C LYS A 71 15.08 -6.71 10.36
N ASP A 72 16.28 -6.15 10.39
CA ASP A 72 16.70 -5.17 11.39
C ASP A 72 16.43 -3.71 10.96
N ASN A 73 15.99 -3.50 9.73
CA ASN A 73 15.65 -2.17 9.23
C ASN A 73 14.47 -1.60 10.03
N PRO A 74 14.63 -0.43 10.68
CA PRO A 74 13.57 0.13 11.55
C PRO A 74 12.26 0.39 10.82
N GLU A 75 12.32 0.83 9.57
CA GLU A 75 11.12 1.09 8.77
C GLU A 75 10.43 -0.20 8.36
N TYR A 76 11.21 -1.27 8.08
CA TYR A 76 10.64 -2.59 7.83
C TYR A 76 9.94 -3.13 9.09
N ILE A 77 10.56 -2.99 10.26
CA ILE A 77 9.96 -3.44 11.54
C ILE A 77 8.62 -2.73 11.75
N GLN A 78 8.57 -1.42 11.51
CA GLN A 78 7.33 -0.66 11.60
C GLN A 78 6.29 -1.13 10.59
N ALA A 79 6.69 -1.35 9.34
CA ALA A 79 5.81 -1.85 8.29
C ALA A 79 5.28 -3.25 8.63
N LEU A 80 6.12 -4.11 9.21
CA LEU A 80 5.71 -5.45 9.62
C LEU A 80 4.66 -5.42 10.72
N GLU A 81 4.82 -4.56 11.70
CA GLU A 81 3.85 -4.39 12.78
C GLU A 81 2.49 -3.91 12.22
N ILE A 82 2.52 -2.93 11.32
CA ILE A 82 1.32 -2.43 10.65
C ILE A 82 0.68 -3.56 9.82
N SER A 83 1.47 -4.30 9.07
CA SER A 83 1.02 -5.43 8.27
C SER A 83 0.26 -6.46 9.10
N LYS A 84 0.84 -6.85 10.25
CA LYS A 84 0.21 -7.82 11.16
C LYS A 84 -1.15 -7.33 11.65
N LYS A 85 -1.24 -6.06 12.02
CA LYS A 85 -2.50 -5.47 12.50
C LYS A 85 -3.54 -5.39 11.40
N LEU A 86 -3.15 -5.01 10.19
CA LEU A 86 -4.05 -4.96 9.04
C LEU A 86 -4.64 -6.34 8.73
N LEU A 87 -3.79 -7.36 8.70
CA LEU A 87 -4.24 -8.72 8.37
C LEU A 87 -5.09 -9.33 9.49
N ALA A 88 -4.91 -8.88 10.72
CA ALA A 88 -5.73 -9.32 11.85
C ALA A 88 -7.04 -8.54 11.99
N GLY A 89 -7.28 -7.54 11.14
CA GLY A 89 -8.47 -6.69 11.24
C GLY A 89 -8.45 -5.74 12.44
N GLU A 90 -7.27 -5.45 12.96
CA GLU A 90 -7.09 -4.64 14.19
C GLU A 90 -6.72 -3.19 13.90
N MET A 91 -6.69 -2.79 12.65
CA MET A 91 -6.27 -1.45 12.25
C MET A 91 -7.38 -0.74 11.46
N GLU A 92 -7.67 0.49 11.86
CA GLU A 92 -8.69 1.31 11.24
C GLU A 92 -8.27 1.75 9.83
N ASP A 93 -9.25 1.87 8.92
CA ASP A 93 -9.02 2.46 7.61
C ASP A 93 -9.12 4.00 7.72
N ILE A 94 -7.97 4.66 7.69
CA ILE A 94 -7.91 6.11 7.77
C ILE A 94 -8.14 6.79 6.42
N THR A 95 -8.23 6.01 5.33
CA THR A 95 -8.35 6.56 3.97
C THR A 95 -9.80 6.69 3.51
N ASN A 96 -10.77 6.31 4.32
CA ASN A 96 -12.20 6.34 3.98
C ASN A 96 -12.54 5.51 2.74
N GLY A 97 -11.97 4.32 2.66
CA GLY A 97 -12.26 3.36 1.60
C GLY A 97 -11.46 3.56 0.32
N ALA A 98 -10.35 4.29 0.37
CA ALA A 98 -9.54 4.54 -0.83
C ALA A 98 -8.99 3.24 -1.41
N THR A 99 -8.93 3.20 -2.74
CA THR A 99 -8.40 2.08 -3.53
C THR A 99 -7.23 2.50 -4.39
N HIS A 100 -6.92 3.80 -4.45
CA HIS A 100 -5.86 4.38 -5.24
C HIS A 100 -5.19 5.50 -4.46
N PHE A 101 -3.93 5.77 -4.77
CA PHE A 101 -3.25 6.94 -4.26
C PHE A 101 -2.27 7.48 -5.30
N TYR A 102 -1.93 8.75 -5.19
CA TYR A 102 -0.99 9.39 -6.10
C TYR A 102 -0.36 10.61 -5.44
N ASN A 103 0.79 11.03 -5.96
CA ASN A 103 1.40 12.30 -5.58
C ASN A 103 0.89 13.35 -6.58
N PRO A 104 0.11 14.36 -6.14
CA PRO A 104 -0.49 15.33 -7.05
C PRO A 104 0.53 16.20 -7.79
N ASN A 105 1.77 16.25 -7.31
CA ASN A 105 2.84 17.04 -7.95
C ASN A 105 3.53 16.29 -9.08
N THR A 106 3.44 14.96 -9.12
CA THR A 106 4.18 14.13 -10.08
C THR A 106 3.30 13.25 -10.96
N ALA A 107 2.07 12.98 -10.56
CA ALA A 107 1.21 11.96 -11.17
C ALA A 107 0.23 12.53 -12.19
N ALA A 108 0.62 13.50 -13.00
CA ALA A 108 -0.27 14.27 -13.86
C ALA A 108 -0.98 13.49 -15.00
N LYS A 109 -0.80 12.16 -15.09
CA LYS A 109 -1.21 11.42 -16.31
C LYS A 109 -2.01 10.15 -16.09
N TYR A 110 -2.54 9.91 -14.90
CA TYR A 110 -3.44 8.77 -14.70
C TYR A 110 -4.85 9.15 -15.13
N ASP A 111 -5.50 8.31 -15.95
CA ASP A 111 -6.84 8.56 -16.49
C ASP A 111 -7.90 8.70 -15.41
N TRP A 112 -7.70 7.99 -14.29
CA TRP A 112 -8.67 7.94 -13.20
C TRP A 112 -8.61 9.13 -12.23
N ILE A 113 -7.57 9.97 -12.30
CA ILE A 113 -7.37 11.07 -11.33
C ILE A 113 -8.57 12.01 -11.30
N ASP A 114 -9.14 12.35 -12.45
CA ASP A 114 -10.29 13.24 -12.52
C ASP A 114 -11.64 12.54 -12.29
N GLU A 115 -11.65 11.21 -12.35
CA GLU A 115 -12.88 10.43 -12.19
C GLU A 115 -13.14 9.97 -10.75
N TYR A 116 -12.07 9.68 -10.01
CA TYR A 116 -12.20 9.10 -8.67
C TYR A 116 -12.13 10.19 -7.61
N PRO A 117 -13.13 10.26 -6.72
CA PRO A 117 -13.12 11.27 -5.67
C PRO A 117 -11.98 11.04 -4.68
N VAL A 118 -11.34 12.13 -4.28
CA VAL A 118 -10.33 12.12 -3.23
C VAL A 118 -11.05 11.98 -1.89
N THR A 119 -10.64 10.97 -1.11
CA THR A 119 -11.25 10.68 0.19
C THR A 119 -10.36 11.04 1.36
N PHE A 120 -9.06 11.19 1.13
CA PHE A 120 -8.10 11.47 2.19
C PHE A 120 -6.82 12.06 1.59
N LYS A 121 -6.20 12.97 2.33
CA LYS A 121 -4.92 13.59 1.94
C LYS A 121 -3.94 13.48 3.09
N LEU A 122 -2.74 13.01 2.79
CA LEU A 122 -1.70 12.87 3.80
C LEU A 122 -0.34 13.18 3.16
N LYS A 123 0.32 14.23 3.63
CA LYS A 123 1.64 14.64 3.15
C LYS A 123 1.66 14.76 1.62
N ASN A 124 2.49 13.98 0.94
CA ASN A 124 2.65 14.03 -0.51
C ASN A 124 1.66 13.14 -1.27
N HIS A 125 0.78 12.43 -0.58
CA HIS A 125 -0.16 11.51 -1.19
C HIS A 125 -1.60 11.94 -1.03
N TRP A 126 -2.34 11.89 -2.11
CA TRP A 126 -3.79 12.00 -2.14
C TRP A 126 -4.38 10.62 -2.41
N PHE A 127 -5.39 10.27 -1.65
CA PHE A 127 -6.04 8.96 -1.70
C PHE A 127 -7.43 9.11 -2.31
N ALA A 128 -7.77 8.20 -3.23
CA ALA A 128 -9.00 8.27 -4.00
C ALA A 128 -9.73 6.93 -4.01
N LYS A 129 -11.04 6.98 -4.09
CA LYS A 129 -11.88 5.79 -4.13
C LYS A 129 -12.32 5.51 -5.57
N GLY A 130 -11.89 4.37 -6.12
CA GLY A 130 -12.30 3.87 -7.42
C GLY A 130 -13.68 3.22 -7.39
N LYS A 131 -14.11 2.86 -8.56
CA LYS A 131 -15.41 2.18 -8.75
C LYS A 131 -15.40 0.75 -8.25
#